data_5379f78c3b84c78d0e97842b1d34dd67
#
_entry.id   5379f78c3b84c78d0e97842b1d34dd67
#
_cell.length_a   1.000
_cell.length_b   1.000
_cell.length_c   1.000
_cell.angle_alpha   90.00
_cell.angle_beta   90.00
_cell.angle_gamma   90.00
#
_symmetry.space_group_name_H-M   'P 1'
#
loop_
_entity.id
_entity.type
_entity.pdbx_description
1 polymer ?
#
loop_
_entity_poly.entity_id
_entity_poly.type
_entity_poly.pdbx_seq_one_letter_code
_entity_poly.pdbx_strand_id
1 'polypeptide(L)'
;MNFPFYIAKRYLFSKKSHNAINVISAISVCGVALATLALVCTLSVFNGFQDLVATFFTAFDPELKITAVTGKVFDGQEARIEALRRMPEIAVFSESLEENAMVQYKGRQTMAVIKGIEDNFEDLTAIDSILFGWGQFVLHDEVVDYAIPGIELVSILGTGIKFLDPLEIYAPKRGAKVNMANPASSFNSADLYSSGLVFAVNQQKYDSSYILTSLQFARRLFQYDTEVSSVELKLKPDADVGSVKSKIQKILGDGFRVQDRYEQQADTFRIMEIEKLISYIFLTFILMIACFNVIGSLSMLIIDKKADVVTLRNLGASDKLITRIFLFEGRMISLIGAVVGVILGLILCFIQQEFGLLSLGGGNSGGNFVVDAYPVSVHVWDIVIVFATVLVVGFLSVWYPVRYLSRRLLGR
;
A
#
# COMPACT_ATOMS: atom_id res chain seq x y z
N MET A 1 -1.33 -43.80 18.09
CA MET A 1 -1.75 -43.60 16.68
C MET A 1 -3.25 -43.44 16.65
N ASN A 2 -3.82 -42.34 16.13
CA ASN A 2 -5.26 -42.16 16.06
C ASN A 2 -5.81 -43.03 14.92
N PHE A 3 -6.51 -44.12 15.24
CA PHE A 3 -7.08 -45.06 14.28
C PHE A 3 -7.89 -44.41 13.16
N PRO A 4 -8.77 -43.41 13.39
CA PRO A 4 -9.46 -42.69 12.33
C PRO A 4 -8.54 -41.99 11.32
N PHE A 5 -7.44 -41.40 11.79
CA PHE A 5 -6.46 -40.75 10.93
C PHE A 5 -5.70 -41.75 10.04
N TYR A 6 -5.36 -42.93 10.58
CA TYR A 6 -4.70 -43.96 9.84
C TYR A 6 -5.56 -44.49 8.66
N ILE A 7 -6.84 -44.71 8.92
CA ILE A 7 -7.79 -45.15 7.87
C ILE A 7 -8.00 -44.06 6.84
N ALA A 8 -8.21 -42.79 7.25
CA ALA A 8 -8.37 -41.65 6.34
C ALA A 8 -7.16 -41.48 5.41
N LYS A 9 -5.94 -41.55 5.94
CA LYS A 9 -4.73 -41.52 5.14
C LYS A 9 -4.65 -42.65 4.12
N ARG A 10 -5.06 -43.87 4.52
CA ARG A 10 -5.07 -45.04 3.63
C ARG A 10 -6.12 -44.91 2.54
N TYR A 11 -7.27 -44.34 2.80
CA TYR A 11 -8.30 -44.08 1.79
C TYR A 11 -7.82 -43.10 0.75
N LEU A 12 -7.19 -42.00 1.16
CA LEU A 12 -6.72 -40.96 0.26
C LEU A 12 -5.57 -41.45 -0.67
N PHE A 13 -4.68 -42.35 -0.18
CA PHE A 13 -3.47 -42.78 -0.90
C PHE A 13 -3.49 -44.23 -1.38
N SER A 14 -4.64 -44.93 -1.32
CA SER A 14 -4.74 -46.34 -1.71
C SER A 14 -4.74 -46.57 -3.22
N LYS A 15 -3.77 -47.35 -3.70
CA LYS A 15 -3.64 -47.70 -5.14
C LYS A 15 -4.67 -48.74 -5.66
N LYS A 16 -5.48 -49.36 -4.80
CA LYS A 16 -6.35 -50.52 -5.16
C LYS A 16 -7.85 -50.20 -5.31
N SER A 17 -8.28 -48.96 -5.14
CA SER A 17 -9.67 -48.54 -5.29
C SER A 17 -9.87 -47.76 -6.59
N HIS A 18 -10.98 -47.98 -7.27
CA HIS A 18 -11.41 -47.43 -8.55
C HIS A 18 -10.83 -46.09 -8.91
N ASN A 19 -10.17 -45.95 -10.07
CA ASN A 19 -9.47 -44.75 -10.53
C ASN A 19 -10.32 -43.46 -10.47
N ALA A 20 -11.65 -43.54 -10.57
CA ALA A 20 -12.55 -42.39 -10.57
C ALA A 20 -12.54 -41.61 -9.26
N ILE A 21 -12.51 -42.26 -8.10
CA ILE A 21 -12.56 -41.59 -6.79
C ILE A 21 -11.27 -40.83 -6.49
N ASN A 22 -10.15 -41.46 -6.79
CA ASN A 22 -8.84 -40.80 -6.63
C ASN A 22 -8.71 -39.55 -7.53
N VAL A 23 -9.27 -39.60 -8.75
CA VAL A 23 -9.34 -38.49 -9.69
C VAL A 23 -10.20 -37.35 -9.12
N ILE A 24 -11.39 -37.65 -8.59
CA ILE A 24 -12.29 -36.65 -8.00
C ILE A 24 -11.66 -35.99 -6.77
N SER A 25 -11.00 -36.79 -5.90
CA SER A 25 -10.25 -36.25 -4.73
C SER A 25 -9.07 -35.38 -5.17
N ALA A 26 -8.33 -35.78 -6.21
CA ALA A 26 -7.24 -34.98 -6.77
C ALA A 26 -7.75 -33.66 -7.36
N ILE A 27 -8.87 -33.67 -8.08
CA ILE A 27 -9.52 -32.44 -8.59
C ILE A 27 -9.89 -31.50 -7.43
N SER A 28 -10.40 -32.06 -6.32
CA SER A 28 -10.73 -31.25 -5.14
C SER A 28 -9.49 -30.64 -4.49
N VAL A 29 -8.39 -31.39 -4.37
CA VAL A 29 -7.10 -30.87 -3.88
C VAL A 29 -6.59 -29.76 -4.81
N CYS A 30 -6.62 -30.00 -6.14
CA CYS A 30 -6.21 -29.00 -7.13
C CYS A 30 -7.06 -27.71 -7.04
N GLY A 31 -8.38 -27.83 -6.88
CA GLY A 31 -9.26 -26.68 -6.73
C GLY A 31 -8.92 -25.84 -5.51
N VAL A 32 -8.69 -26.46 -4.35
CA VAL A 32 -8.25 -25.76 -3.13
C VAL A 32 -6.84 -25.17 -3.32
N ALA A 33 -5.93 -25.91 -3.94
CA ALA A 33 -4.57 -25.45 -4.17
C ALA A 33 -4.53 -24.23 -5.10
N LEU A 34 -5.31 -24.21 -6.19
CA LEU A 34 -5.42 -23.10 -7.11
C LEU A 34 -6.02 -21.84 -6.43
N ALA A 35 -7.07 -22.01 -5.64
CA ALA A 35 -7.65 -20.92 -4.88
C ALA A 35 -6.68 -20.35 -3.84
N THR A 36 -5.93 -21.22 -3.15
CA THR A 36 -4.89 -20.81 -2.19
C THR A 36 -3.74 -20.09 -2.88
N LEU A 37 -3.27 -20.60 -4.02
CA LEU A 37 -2.25 -19.98 -4.85
C LEU A 37 -2.69 -18.56 -5.27
N ALA A 38 -3.93 -18.41 -5.76
CA ALA A 38 -4.47 -17.12 -6.16
C ALA A 38 -4.50 -16.13 -4.99
N LEU A 39 -4.90 -16.57 -3.78
CA LEU A 39 -4.86 -15.75 -2.56
C LEU A 39 -3.45 -15.27 -2.24
N VAL A 40 -2.46 -16.18 -2.24
CA VAL A 40 -1.05 -15.83 -1.94
C VAL A 40 -0.52 -14.84 -2.97
N CYS A 41 -0.67 -15.13 -4.26
CA CYS A 41 -0.16 -14.26 -5.32
C CYS A 41 -0.80 -12.87 -5.30
N THR A 42 -2.13 -12.79 -5.17
CA THR A 42 -2.83 -11.49 -5.15
C THR A 42 -2.43 -10.65 -3.96
N LEU A 43 -2.38 -11.21 -2.74
CA LEU A 43 -1.96 -10.45 -1.57
C LEU A 43 -0.50 -10.01 -1.66
N SER A 44 0.38 -10.86 -2.20
CA SER A 44 1.80 -10.51 -2.40
C SER A 44 1.99 -9.40 -3.44
N VAL A 45 1.15 -9.34 -4.47
CA VAL A 45 1.13 -8.24 -5.45
C VAL A 45 0.65 -6.95 -4.79
N PHE A 46 -0.43 -6.98 -4.01
CA PHE A 46 -0.88 -5.79 -3.27
C PHE A 46 0.19 -5.24 -2.32
N ASN A 47 0.89 -6.12 -1.60
CA ASN A 47 2.02 -5.71 -0.76
C ASN A 47 3.13 -5.07 -1.59
N GLY A 48 3.50 -5.69 -2.71
CA GLY A 48 4.51 -5.15 -3.62
C GLY A 48 4.17 -3.75 -4.14
N PHE A 49 2.90 -3.50 -4.47
CA PHE A 49 2.43 -2.17 -4.83
C PHE A 49 2.49 -1.18 -3.66
N GLN A 50 2.12 -1.60 -2.45
CA GLN A 50 2.23 -0.75 -1.26
C GLN A 50 3.68 -0.34 -0.99
N ASP A 51 4.61 -1.30 -1.06
CA ASP A 51 6.04 -1.06 -0.87
C ASP A 51 6.59 -0.14 -1.98
N LEU A 52 6.18 -0.35 -3.23
CA LEU A 52 6.57 0.50 -4.35
C LEU A 52 6.07 1.94 -4.18
N VAL A 53 4.79 2.12 -3.86
CA VAL A 53 4.21 3.45 -3.61
C VAL A 53 4.92 4.14 -2.44
N ALA A 54 5.26 3.39 -1.39
CA ALA A 54 6.03 3.92 -0.27
C ALA A 54 7.40 4.47 -0.71
N THR A 55 8.08 3.83 -1.67
CA THR A 55 9.38 4.32 -2.18
C THR A 55 9.25 5.63 -2.95
N PHE A 56 8.17 5.85 -3.70
CA PHE A 56 7.95 7.11 -4.40
C PHE A 56 7.81 8.30 -3.45
N PHE A 57 7.14 8.10 -2.32
CA PHE A 57 6.99 9.16 -1.32
C PHE A 57 8.30 9.49 -0.59
N THR A 58 9.27 8.58 -0.51
CA THR A 58 10.52 8.83 0.21
C THR A 58 11.39 9.93 -0.40
N ALA A 59 11.23 10.20 -1.69
CA ALA A 59 12.00 11.22 -2.39
C ALA A 59 11.46 12.64 -2.17
N PHE A 60 10.18 12.80 -1.80
CA PHE A 60 9.53 14.09 -1.61
C PHE A 60 9.09 14.34 -0.17
N ASP A 61 8.58 13.31 0.52
CA ASP A 61 8.08 13.43 1.88
C ASP A 61 9.17 13.14 2.91
N PRO A 62 9.27 13.95 3.99
CA PRO A 62 10.23 13.76 5.07
C PRO A 62 9.92 12.50 5.90
N GLU A 63 10.89 12.06 6.71
CA GLU A 63 10.67 10.91 7.62
C GLU A 63 9.63 11.21 8.69
N LEU A 64 9.67 12.41 9.25
CA LEU A 64 8.66 12.91 10.16
C LEU A 64 8.23 14.32 9.73
N LYS A 65 6.92 14.55 9.73
CA LYS A 65 6.30 15.86 9.48
C LYS A 65 5.47 16.27 10.68
N ILE A 66 5.68 17.50 11.14
CA ILE A 66 4.97 18.09 12.28
C ILE A 66 4.05 19.18 11.73
N THR A 67 2.77 19.10 12.07
CA THR A 67 1.74 20.06 11.66
C THR A 67 0.92 20.49 12.87
N ALA A 68 0.30 21.67 12.82
CA ALA A 68 -0.67 22.05 13.84
C ALA A 68 -1.96 21.24 13.72
N VAL A 69 -2.59 20.89 14.85
CA VAL A 69 -3.91 20.23 14.88
C VAL A 69 -5.01 21.22 14.51
N THR A 70 -4.85 22.48 14.89
CA THR A 70 -5.79 23.57 14.62
C THR A 70 -5.10 24.69 13.86
N GLY A 71 -5.72 25.18 12.79
CA GLY A 71 -5.13 26.18 11.90
C GLY A 71 -4.32 25.56 10.77
N LYS A 72 -3.77 26.42 9.91
CA LYS A 72 -2.94 26.02 8.76
C LYS A 72 -1.46 26.20 9.02
N VAL A 73 -1.13 27.15 9.90
CA VAL A 73 0.22 27.57 10.23
C VAL A 73 0.40 27.71 11.73
N PHE A 74 1.62 27.63 12.19
CA PHE A 74 2.04 27.86 13.57
C PHE A 74 3.38 28.61 13.61
N ASP A 75 3.73 29.16 14.74
CA ASP A 75 5.00 29.87 14.91
C ASP A 75 6.17 28.87 14.97
N GLY A 76 7.05 28.92 13.96
CA GLY A 76 8.25 28.08 13.90
C GLY A 76 9.26 28.36 15.02
N GLN A 77 9.21 29.52 15.65
CA GLN A 77 10.08 29.91 16.77
C GLN A 77 9.51 29.55 18.15
N GLU A 78 8.38 28.85 18.22
CA GLU A 78 7.84 28.40 19.50
C GLU A 78 8.88 27.56 20.28
N ALA A 79 9.03 27.81 21.58
CA ALA A 79 10.06 27.18 22.41
C ALA A 79 10.06 25.63 22.35
N ARG A 80 8.88 25.02 22.14
CA ARG A 80 8.75 23.57 21.98
C ARG A 80 9.31 23.07 20.64
N ILE A 81 9.15 23.85 19.57
CA ILE A 81 9.70 23.57 18.25
C ILE A 81 11.23 23.75 18.27
N GLU A 82 11.72 24.82 18.87
CA GLU A 82 13.16 25.07 19.04
C GLU A 82 13.86 23.99 19.88
N ALA A 83 13.15 23.38 20.84
CA ALA A 83 13.68 22.25 21.60
C ALA A 83 13.98 21.03 20.71
N LEU A 84 13.20 20.81 19.63
CA LEU A 84 13.43 19.71 18.68
C LEU A 84 14.71 19.90 17.89
N ARG A 85 15.05 21.14 17.52
CA ARG A 85 16.28 21.47 16.76
C ARG A 85 17.56 21.02 17.50
N ARG A 86 17.47 20.86 18.82
CA ARG A 86 18.58 20.43 19.69
C ARG A 86 18.58 18.94 20.00
N MET A 87 17.63 18.18 19.49
CA MET A 87 17.55 16.73 19.76
C MET A 87 18.66 15.97 19.04
N PRO A 88 19.41 15.11 19.75
CA PRO A 88 20.54 14.40 19.16
C PRO A 88 20.15 13.34 18.11
N GLU A 89 18.89 12.88 18.11
CA GLU A 89 18.34 11.90 17.17
C GLU A 89 18.02 12.51 15.80
N ILE A 90 17.86 13.84 15.71
CA ILE A 90 17.53 14.54 14.47
C ILE A 90 18.81 14.82 13.69
N ALA A 91 18.82 14.44 12.42
CA ALA A 91 19.92 14.71 11.50
C ALA A 91 19.70 16.03 10.76
N VAL A 92 18.48 16.26 10.24
CA VAL A 92 18.08 17.47 9.52
C VAL A 92 16.76 17.97 10.08
N PHE A 93 16.70 19.27 10.34
CA PHE A 93 15.51 20.01 10.73
C PHE A 93 15.28 21.09 9.66
N SER A 94 14.10 21.09 9.05
CA SER A 94 13.75 22.04 8.00
C SER A 94 12.33 22.56 8.23
N GLU A 95 12.15 23.85 8.00
CA GLU A 95 10.86 24.51 8.03
C GLU A 95 10.25 24.55 6.63
N SER A 96 8.94 24.38 6.53
CA SER A 96 8.26 24.56 5.25
C SER A 96 6.92 25.28 5.38
N LEU A 97 6.57 26.01 4.31
CA LEU A 97 5.33 26.76 4.21
C LEU A 97 4.60 26.35 2.93
N GLU A 98 3.47 25.68 3.09
CA GLU A 98 2.62 25.21 1.98
C GLU A 98 1.30 25.98 1.98
N GLU A 99 1.00 26.71 0.91
CA GLU A 99 -0.28 27.41 0.69
C GLU A 99 -0.70 27.37 -0.78
N ASN A 100 -2.00 27.45 -1.01
CA ASN A 100 -2.56 27.51 -2.36
C ASN A 100 -2.44 28.90 -2.96
N ALA A 101 -2.02 28.94 -4.23
CA ALA A 101 -1.99 30.15 -5.03
C ALA A 101 -2.45 29.89 -6.46
N MET A 102 -2.88 30.90 -7.15
CA MET A 102 -3.12 30.86 -8.59
C MET A 102 -1.82 31.15 -9.31
N VAL A 103 -1.47 30.28 -10.25
CA VAL A 103 -0.28 30.41 -11.10
C VAL A 103 -0.71 30.72 -12.51
N GLN A 104 -0.11 31.75 -13.10
CA GLN A 104 -0.38 32.17 -14.46
C GLN A 104 0.90 32.19 -15.30
N TYR A 105 0.77 31.72 -16.54
CA TYR A 105 1.82 31.80 -17.56
C TYR A 105 1.21 32.03 -18.93
N LYS A 106 1.56 33.14 -19.58
CA LYS A 106 1.10 33.51 -20.93
C LYS A 106 -0.41 33.31 -21.15
N GLY A 107 -1.22 33.73 -20.18
CA GLY A 107 -2.69 33.66 -20.24
C GLY A 107 -3.28 32.29 -19.85
N ARG A 108 -2.48 31.27 -19.62
CA ARG A 108 -2.94 30.01 -18.98
C ARG A 108 -2.81 30.16 -17.47
N GLN A 109 -3.81 29.67 -16.77
CA GLN A 109 -3.84 29.77 -15.30
C GLN A 109 -4.32 28.44 -14.68
N THR A 110 -3.77 28.14 -13.51
CA THR A 110 -4.18 26.96 -12.71
C THR A 110 -3.95 27.25 -11.24
N MET A 111 -4.60 26.45 -10.38
CA MET A 111 -4.30 26.47 -8.94
C MET A 111 -3.13 25.54 -8.65
N ALA A 112 -2.18 26.03 -7.84
CA ALA A 112 -1.06 25.23 -7.40
C ALA A 112 -0.77 25.46 -5.92
N VAL A 113 -0.10 24.51 -5.30
CA VAL A 113 0.45 24.61 -3.94
C VAL A 113 1.88 25.14 -4.07
N ILE A 114 2.12 26.31 -3.51
CA ILE A 114 3.47 26.84 -3.38
C ILE A 114 4.06 26.27 -2.09
N LYS A 115 5.08 25.43 -2.22
CA LYS A 115 5.84 24.89 -1.10
C LYS A 115 7.16 25.63 -0.98
N GLY A 116 7.21 26.56 -0.02
CA GLY A 116 8.46 27.22 0.40
C GLY A 116 9.26 26.29 1.30
N ILE A 117 10.51 26.03 0.93
CA ILE A 117 11.44 25.13 1.62
C ILE A 117 12.74 25.84 1.95
N GLU A 118 13.47 25.35 2.94
CA GLU A 118 14.82 25.80 3.26
C GLU A 118 15.86 25.19 2.31
N ASP A 119 17.06 25.78 2.26
CA ASP A 119 18.14 25.35 1.39
C ASP A 119 18.70 23.95 1.74
N ASN A 120 18.41 23.45 2.95
CA ASN A 120 18.80 22.12 3.41
C ASN A 120 17.83 20.99 2.98
N PHE A 121 16.91 21.27 2.07
CA PHE A 121 15.89 20.30 1.62
C PHE A 121 16.51 19.10 0.88
N GLU A 122 17.63 19.27 0.19
CA GLU A 122 18.39 18.18 -0.43
C GLU A 122 18.95 17.20 0.62
N ASP A 123 19.35 17.70 1.79
CA ASP A 123 19.78 16.84 2.89
C ASP A 123 18.62 16.13 3.58
N LEU A 124 17.43 16.74 3.57
CA LEU A 124 16.22 16.24 4.20
C LEU A 124 15.63 15.04 3.45
N THR A 125 15.53 15.17 2.13
CA THR A 125 14.88 14.19 1.23
C THR A 125 15.84 13.71 0.16
N ALA A 126 15.43 12.74 -0.66
CA ALA A 126 16.18 12.30 -1.84
C ALA A 126 15.72 13.05 -3.09
N ILE A 127 15.51 14.35 -3.00
CA ILE A 127 14.91 15.17 -4.07
C ILE A 127 15.65 15.04 -5.40
N ASP A 128 16.98 14.90 -5.39
CA ASP A 128 17.79 14.72 -6.59
C ASP A 128 17.38 13.55 -7.46
N SER A 129 16.84 12.50 -6.84
CA SER A 129 16.40 11.28 -7.54
C SER A 129 15.15 11.48 -8.40
N ILE A 130 14.42 12.58 -8.18
CA ILE A 130 13.17 12.90 -8.88
C ILE A 130 13.25 14.20 -9.68
N LEU A 131 14.44 14.82 -9.74
CA LEU A 131 14.67 16.04 -10.53
C LEU A 131 15.00 15.69 -11.98
N PHE A 132 14.43 16.45 -12.90
CA PHE A 132 14.66 16.36 -14.34
C PHE A 132 14.98 17.75 -14.90
N GLY A 133 15.96 17.81 -15.80
CA GLY A 133 16.34 19.05 -16.46
C GLY A 133 17.85 19.23 -16.54
N TRP A 134 18.29 20.46 -16.87
CA TRP A 134 19.71 20.82 -17.02
C TRP A 134 20.10 21.97 -16.08
N GLY A 135 19.27 22.28 -15.10
CA GLY A 135 19.53 23.31 -14.10
C GLY A 135 20.31 22.81 -12.90
N GLN A 136 20.40 23.64 -11.89
CA GLN A 136 20.89 23.31 -10.55
C GLN A 136 19.76 23.51 -9.53
N PHE A 137 19.78 22.77 -8.43
CA PHE A 137 18.83 22.95 -7.34
C PHE A 137 19.15 24.26 -6.59
N VAL A 138 18.61 25.34 -7.12
CA VAL A 138 18.74 26.69 -6.56
C VAL A 138 17.35 27.24 -6.42
N LEU A 139 17.01 27.71 -5.21
CA LEU A 139 15.67 28.22 -4.87
C LEU A 139 15.64 29.76 -4.95
N HIS A 140 16.74 30.43 -4.73
CA HIS A 140 16.89 31.88 -4.81
C HIS A 140 18.34 32.30 -5.07
N ASP A 141 18.53 33.46 -5.61
CA ASP A 141 19.78 34.19 -5.62
C ASP A 141 19.58 35.62 -5.04
N GLU A 142 20.58 36.51 -5.16
CA GLU A 142 20.47 37.86 -4.61
C GLU A 142 19.32 38.70 -5.19
N VAL A 143 18.81 38.34 -6.38
CA VAL A 143 17.86 39.16 -7.15
C VAL A 143 16.57 38.41 -7.48
N VAL A 144 16.64 37.11 -7.65
CA VAL A 144 15.58 36.29 -8.28
C VAL A 144 15.22 35.09 -7.43
N ASP A 145 13.93 34.81 -7.33
CA ASP A 145 13.41 33.57 -6.76
C ASP A 145 13.07 32.58 -7.88
N TYR A 146 13.42 31.32 -7.67
CA TYR A 146 13.25 30.25 -8.66
C TYR A 146 12.12 29.32 -8.30
N ALA A 147 11.49 28.77 -9.36
CA ALA A 147 10.49 27.72 -9.28
C ALA A 147 11.05 26.39 -9.76
N ILE A 148 10.73 25.33 -9.03
CA ILE A 148 10.89 23.95 -9.47
C ILE A 148 9.48 23.35 -9.49
N PRO A 149 8.76 23.40 -10.64
CA PRO A 149 7.39 22.89 -10.75
C PRO A 149 7.36 21.37 -10.95
N GLY A 150 6.23 20.75 -10.60
CA GLY A 150 5.95 19.37 -10.97
C GLY A 150 5.81 19.21 -12.49
N ILE A 151 6.19 18.06 -13.00
CA ILE A 151 6.29 17.80 -14.46
C ILE A 151 4.95 17.91 -15.20
N GLU A 152 3.83 17.51 -14.56
CA GLU A 152 2.50 17.65 -15.15
C GLU A 152 2.04 19.11 -15.15
N LEU A 153 2.39 19.87 -14.10
CA LEU A 153 2.06 21.28 -14.00
C LEU A 153 2.68 22.09 -15.13
N VAL A 154 3.90 21.75 -15.51
CA VAL A 154 4.59 22.30 -16.70
C VAL A 154 3.77 22.09 -17.98
N SER A 155 3.22 20.89 -18.15
CA SER A 155 2.35 20.56 -19.28
C SER A 155 1.03 21.32 -19.26
N ILE A 156 0.42 21.47 -18.10
CA ILE A 156 -0.85 22.22 -17.89
C ILE A 156 -0.64 23.70 -18.26
N LEU A 157 0.43 24.31 -17.78
CA LEU A 157 0.77 25.71 -18.05
C LEU A 157 1.34 25.92 -19.45
N GLY A 158 1.89 24.86 -20.07
CA GLY A 158 2.53 24.92 -21.39
C GLY A 158 3.86 25.68 -21.36
N THR A 159 4.60 25.59 -20.25
CA THR A 159 5.87 26.31 -20.10
C THR A 159 7.07 25.60 -20.72
N GLY A 160 7.11 24.27 -20.69
CA GLY A 160 8.34 23.50 -20.85
C GLY A 160 9.19 23.48 -19.58
N ILE A 161 10.25 22.65 -19.56
CA ILE A 161 11.15 22.51 -18.40
C ILE A 161 11.86 23.83 -18.10
N LYS A 162 12.32 24.52 -19.13
CA LYS A 162 12.94 25.86 -19.02
C LYS A 162 12.03 26.90 -19.68
N PHE A 163 11.56 27.83 -18.89
CA PHE A 163 10.74 28.93 -19.36
C PHE A 163 11.51 30.27 -19.20
N LEU A 164 11.27 31.21 -20.15
CA LEU A 164 11.97 32.49 -20.22
C LEU A 164 11.21 33.59 -19.48
N ASP A 165 9.87 33.64 -19.64
CA ASP A 165 9.03 34.56 -18.93
C ASP A 165 8.74 33.99 -17.53
N PRO A 166 8.61 34.83 -16.49
CA PRO A 166 8.34 34.33 -15.14
C PRO A 166 6.94 33.71 -15.02
N LEU A 167 6.77 32.83 -14.05
CA LEU A 167 5.46 32.42 -13.53
C LEU A 167 4.94 33.51 -12.61
N GLU A 168 3.80 34.07 -12.96
CA GLU A 168 3.09 35.04 -12.11
C GLU A 168 2.27 34.28 -11.06
N ILE A 169 2.60 34.50 -9.79
CA ILE A 169 1.92 33.82 -8.68
C ILE A 169 1.02 34.83 -7.97
N TYR A 170 -0.26 34.47 -7.84
CA TYR A 170 -1.26 35.30 -7.16
C TYR A 170 -1.77 34.60 -5.91
N ALA A 171 -1.51 35.18 -4.76
CA ALA A 171 -1.95 34.69 -3.47
C ALA A 171 -2.96 35.64 -2.81
N PRO A 172 -4.05 35.16 -2.22
CA PRO A 172 -5.00 36.03 -1.51
C PRO A 172 -4.31 36.71 -0.32
N LYS A 173 -4.57 38.00 -0.15
CA LYS A 173 -4.06 38.75 1.01
C LYS A 173 -4.65 38.21 2.31
N ARG A 174 -3.79 38.01 3.30
CA ARG A 174 -4.19 37.47 4.61
C ARG A 174 -5.22 38.39 5.28
N GLY A 175 -6.34 37.80 5.70
CA GLY A 175 -7.43 38.54 6.39
C GLY A 175 -8.23 39.51 5.53
N ALA A 176 -7.91 39.69 4.26
CA ALA A 176 -8.67 40.56 3.37
C ALA A 176 -9.90 39.85 2.81
N LYS A 177 -11.05 40.55 2.76
CA LYS A 177 -12.21 40.12 1.98
C LYS A 177 -11.99 40.48 0.53
N VAL A 178 -12.39 39.58 -0.39
CA VAL A 178 -12.29 39.85 -1.83
C VAL A 178 -13.10 41.10 -2.18
N ASN A 179 -12.44 42.12 -2.71
CA ASN A 179 -13.10 43.33 -3.18
C ASN A 179 -13.69 43.07 -4.57
N MET A 180 -15.00 42.91 -4.64
CA MET A 180 -15.70 42.62 -5.90
C MET A 180 -15.61 43.75 -6.95
N ALA A 181 -15.33 44.99 -6.53
CA ALA A 181 -15.12 46.12 -7.44
C ALA A 181 -13.71 46.14 -8.05
N ASN A 182 -12.73 45.65 -7.33
CA ASN A 182 -11.35 45.49 -7.82
C ASN A 182 -10.71 44.22 -7.22
N PRO A 183 -10.99 43.06 -7.83
CA PRO A 183 -10.48 41.76 -7.32
C PRO A 183 -8.96 41.73 -7.23
N ALA A 184 -8.24 42.34 -8.17
CA ALA A 184 -6.79 42.33 -8.20
C ALA A 184 -6.18 42.94 -6.95
N SER A 185 -6.83 43.94 -6.32
CA SER A 185 -6.34 44.58 -5.07
C SER A 185 -6.36 43.61 -3.86
N SER A 186 -7.07 42.51 -3.96
CA SER A 186 -7.23 41.51 -2.90
C SER A 186 -6.15 40.40 -2.93
N PHE A 187 -5.27 40.44 -3.92
CA PHE A 187 -4.19 39.46 -4.10
C PHE A 187 -2.82 40.13 -3.96
N ASN A 188 -1.87 39.40 -3.41
CA ASN A 188 -0.47 39.66 -3.59
C ASN A 188 0.00 38.96 -4.86
N SER A 189 0.91 39.57 -5.60
CA SER A 189 1.53 38.96 -6.77
C SER A 189 3.04 38.97 -6.65
N ALA A 190 3.70 37.93 -7.11
CA ALA A 190 5.15 37.84 -7.21
C ALA A 190 5.52 36.90 -8.35
N ASP A 191 6.71 37.07 -8.88
CA ASP A 191 7.24 36.33 -10.02
C ASP A 191 8.24 35.27 -9.59
N LEU A 192 8.12 34.09 -10.20
CA LEU A 192 9.09 33.00 -10.07
C LEU A 192 9.71 32.69 -11.41
N TYR A 193 11.02 32.59 -11.45
CA TYR A 193 11.78 32.28 -12.65
C TYR A 193 12.16 30.80 -12.73
N SER A 194 12.51 30.33 -13.92
CA SER A 194 12.87 28.94 -14.12
C SER A 194 14.26 28.62 -13.57
N SER A 195 14.36 27.63 -12.69
CA SER A 195 15.65 27.03 -12.32
C SER A 195 16.22 26.11 -13.42
N GLY A 196 15.43 25.77 -14.46
CA GLY A 196 15.77 24.76 -15.46
C GLY A 196 15.57 23.33 -14.97
N LEU A 197 14.90 23.16 -13.84
CA LEU A 197 14.54 21.86 -13.25
C LEU A 197 13.03 21.75 -13.10
N VAL A 198 12.55 20.50 -13.16
CA VAL A 198 11.20 20.07 -12.79
C VAL A 198 11.32 18.80 -11.95
N PHE A 199 10.35 18.50 -11.12
CA PHE A 199 10.34 17.24 -10.38
C PHE A 199 9.22 16.31 -10.85
N ALA A 200 9.42 15.00 -10.73
CA ALA A 200 8.42 13.98 -10.99
C ALA A 200 8.45 12.90 -9.90
N VAL A 201 7.43 12.91 -9.05
CA VAL A 201 7.21 11.92 -7.98
C VAL A 201 6.45 10.70 -8.51
N ASN A 202 5.88 10.78 -9.72
CA ASN A 202 4.92 9.85 -10.30
C ASN A 202 3.63 9.73 -9.46
N GLN A 203 3.25 10.85 -8.84
CA GLN A 203 2.01 11.01 -8.09
C GLN A 203 1.31 12.27 -8.57
N GLN A 204 0.13 12.12 -9.18
CA GLN A 204 -0.64 13.22 -9.75
C GLN A 204 -0.82 14.39 -8.77
N LYS A 205 -1.03 14.10 -7.48
CA LYS A 205 -1.17 15.11 -6.44
C LYS A 205 0.00 16.08 -6.40
N TYR A 206 1.24 15.61 -6.53
CA TYR A 206 2.44 16.44 -6.49
C TYR A 206 2.79 16.98 -7.87
N ASP A 207 2.80 16.12 -8.87
CA ASP A 207 3.28 16.43 -10.21
C ASP A 207 2.42 17.46 -10.95
N SER A 208 1.10 17.49 -10.65
CA SER A 208 0.17 18.43 -11.29
C SER A 208 -0.10 19.70 -10.49
N SER A 209 0.34 19.78 -9.23
CA SER A 209 -0.15 20.83 -8.34
C SER A 209 0.93 21.56 -7.54
N TYR A 210 2.15 21.02 -7.39
CA TYR A 210 3.16 21.62 -6.52
C TYR A 210 4.22 22.40 -7.29
N ILE A 211 4.67 23.50 -6.67
CA ILE A 211 5.86 24.28 -7.05
C ILE A 211 6.73 24.43 -5.81
N LEU A 212 7.98 23.96 -5.89
CA LEU A 212 8.98 24.21 -4.86
C LEU A 212 9.64 25.57 -5.12
N THR A 213 9.86 26.33 -4.05
CA THR A 213 10.56 27.64 -4.07
C THR A 213 11.18 27.91 -2.69
N SER A 214 11.86 29.05 -2.53
CA SER A 214 12.44 29.40 -1.24
C SER A 214 11.39 29.71 -0.17
N LEU A 215 11.68 29.33 1.08
CA LEU A 215 10.82 29.66 2.23
C LEU A 215 10.62 31.17 2.36
N GLN A 216 11.66 31.96 2.06
CA GLN A 216 11.59 33.41 2.10
C GLN A 216 10.61 33.98 1.07
N PHE A 217 10.60 33.46 -0.15
CA PHE A 217 9.62 33.83 -1.17
C PHE A 217 8.21 33.54 -0.69
N ALA A 218 7.96 32.33 -0.20
CA ALA A 218 6.63 31.92 0.28
C ALA A 218 6.15 32.82 1.43
N ARG A 219 7.01 33.11 2.41
CA ARG A 219 6.70 34.04 3.51
C ARG A 219 6.30 35.42 3.01
N ARG A 220 7.07 35.98 2.08
CA ARG A 220 6.76 37.31 1.49
C ARG A 220 5.41 37.29 0.74
N LEU A 221 5.18 36.29 -0.08
CA LEU A 221 3.97 36.18 -0.89
C LEU A 221 2.72 36.06 -0.04
N PHE A 222 2.74 35.21 0.98
CA PHE A 222 1.59 34.92 1.85
C PHE A 222 1.49 35.83 3.08
N GLN A 223 2.43 36.77 3.26
CA GLN A 223 2.47 37.71 4.40
C GLN A 223 2.60 36.98 5.75
N TYR A 224 3.53 36.04 5.82
CA TYR A 224 3.96 35.37 7.03
C TYR A 224 5.35 35.83 7.44
N ASP A 225 5.63 35.91 8.74
CA ASP A 225 6.95 36.26 9.28
C ASP A 225 7.71 35.01 9.74
N THR A 226 7.32 34.48 10.90
CA THR A 226 7.93 33.29 11.52
C THR A 226 7.07 32.05 11.39
N GLU A 227 5.83 32.22 10.90
CA GLU A 227 4.91 31.13 10.79
C GLU A 227 5.32 30.16 9.67
N VAL A 228 5.04 28.87 9.93
CA VAL A 228 5.28 27.74 9.02
C VAL A 228 4.05 26.82 8.99
N SER A 229 3.86 26.12 7.91
CA SER A 229 2.78 25.10 7.81
C SER A 229 3.21 23.76 8.39
N SER A 230 4.50 23.44 8.29
CA SER A 230 5.08 22.23 8.88
C SER A 230 6.55 22.39 9.21
N VAL A 231 6.99 21.54 10.14
CA VAL A 231 8.40 21.26 10.39
C VAL A 231 8.66 19.85 9.91
N GLU A 232 9.69 19.68 9.11
CA GLU A 232 10.06 18.45 8.42
C GLU A 232 11.40 17.96 8.96
N LEU A 233 11.46 16.67 9.31
CA LEU A 233 12.61 16.10 10.01
C LEU A 233 13.15 14.86 9.29
N LYS A 234 14.48 14.74 9.26
CA LYS A 234 15.19 13.50 8.95
C LYS A 234 15.91 13.03 10.20
N LEU A 235 15.80 11.75 10.49
CA LEU A 235 16.44 11.15 11.64
C LEU A 235 17.84 10.63 11.29
N LYS A 236 18.67 10.41 12.30
CA LYS A 236 19.93 9.70 12.13
C LYS A 236 19.67 8.22 11.81
N PRO A 237 20.56 7.55 11.06
CA PRO A 237 20.36 6.15 10.64
C PRO A 237 20.10 5.16 11.77
N ASP A 238 20.63 5.43 12.97
CA ASP A 238 20.51 4.56 14.14
C ASP A 238 19.27 4.84 14.99
N ALA A 239 18.44 5.83 14.62
CA ALA A 239 17.27 6.23 15.38
C ALA A 239 16.02 5.46 14.97
N ASP A 240 15.30 4.90 15.94
CA ASP A 240 14.00 4.27 15.71
C ASP A 240 12.90 5.32 15.54
N VAL A 241 12.30 5.36 14.34
CA VAL A 241 11.28 6.34 13.96
C VAL A 241 10.09 6.35 14.94
N GLY A 242 9.62 5.19 15.37
CA GLY A 242 8.47 5.08 16.27
C GLY A 242 8.74 5.65 17.66
N SER A 243 9.92 5.38 18.21
CA SER A 243 10.38 5.86 19.49
C SER A 243 10.57 7.38 19.47
N VAL A 244 11.26 7.91 18.45
CA VAL A 244 11.51 9.37 18.30
C VAL A 244 10.20 10.11 18.08
N LYS A 245 9.30 9.61 17.22
CA LYS A 245 7.96 10.17 17.01
C LYS A 245 7.19 10.31 18.32
N SER A 246 7.17 9.24 19.14
CA SER A 246 6.49 9.26 20.45
C SER A 246 7.11 10.28 21.42
N LYS A 247 8.44 10.43 21.37
CA LYS A 247 9.18 11.41 22.19
C LYS A 247 8.85 12.85 21.76
N ILE A 248 8.86 13.11 20.46
CA ILE A 248 8.49 14.43 19.89
C ILE A 248 7.04 14.76 20.21
N GLN A 249 6.10 13.82 20.04
CA GLN A 249 4.68 14.03 20.35
C GLN A 249 4.47 14.40 21.84
N LYS A 250 5.24 13.81 22.75
CA LYS A 250 5.18 14.16 24.19
C LYS A 250 5.70 15.56 24.48
N ILE A 251 6.74 16.02 23.76
CA ILE A 251 7.29 17.37 23.92
C ILE A 251 6.31 18.41 23.39
N LEU A 252 5.70 18.15 22.25
CA LEU A 252 4.82 19.10 21.57
C LEU A 252 3.40 19.12 22.17
N GLY A 253 2.94 18.01 22.77
CA GLY A 253 1.58 17.86 23.30
C GLY A 253 0.51 17.74 22.23
N ASP A 254 -0.76 17.91 22.63
CA ASP A 254 -1.94 17.65 21.77
C ASP A 254 -2.19 18.76 20.72
N GLY A 255 -1.48 19.89 20.79
CA GLY A 255 -1.60 20.99 19.82
C GLY A 255 -0.95 20.70 18.47
N PHE A 256 -0.10 19.70 18.41
CA PHE A 256 0.63 19.30 17.21
C PHE A 256 0.40 17.84 16.88
N ARG A 257 0.51 17.52 15.59
CA ARG A 257 0.48 16.18 15.07
C ARG A 257 1.84 15.84 14.46
N VAL A 258 2.43 14.74 14.93
CA VAL A 258 3.68 14.19 14.38
C VAL A 258 3.33 13.00 13.52
N GLN A 259 3.59 13.09 12.23
CA GLN A 259 3.23 12.09 11.22
C GLN A 259 4.49 11.47 10.63
N ASP A 260 4.54 10.15 10.57
CA ASP A 260 5.51 9.43 9.75
C ASP A 260 5.06 9.40 8.26
N ARG A 261 5.89 8.85 7.38
CA ARG A 261 5.60 8.79 5.94
C ARG A 261 4.27 8.10 5.61
N TYR A 262 3.93 7.03 6.33
CA TYR A 262 2.66 6.32 6.10
C TYR A 262 1.47 7.18 6.50
N GLU A 263 1.57 7.89 7.61
CA GLU A 263 0.49 8.77 8.08
C GLU A 263 0.35 10.06 7.27
N GLN A 264 1.44 10.57 6.67
CA GLN A 264 1.38 11.70 5.74
C GLN A 264 0.56 11.35 4.49
N GLN A 265 0.57 10.08 4.08
CA GLN A 265 -0.14 9.55 2.93
C GLN A 265 -1.27 8.58 3.32
N ALA A 266 -1.83 8.77 4.52
CA ALA A 266 -2.83 7.87 5.09
C ALA A 266 -4.02 7.61 4.17
N ASP A 267 -4.46 8.59 3.41
CA ASP A 267 -5.58 8.43 2.47
C ASP A 267 -5.24 7.44 1.35
N THR A 268 -4.04 7.53 0.78
CA THR A 268 -3.58 6.62 -0.29
C THR A 268 -3.43 5.19 0.24
N PHE A 269 -2.72 5.02 1.37
CA PHE A 269 -2.52 3.69 1.96
C PHE A 269 -3.84 3.08 2.43
N ARG A 270 -4.76 3.87 2.97
CA ARG A 270 -6.09 3.41 3.39
C ARG A 270 -6.92 2.89 2.21
N ILE A 271 -6.86 3.55 1.06
CA ILE A 271 -7.53 3.07 -0.17
C ILE A 271 -6.93 1.72 -0.57
N MET A 272 -5.60 1.59 -0.60
CA MET A 272 -4.93 0.34 -0.95
C MET A 272 -5.25 -0.80 0.04
N GLU A 273 -5.34 -0.50 1.34
CA GLU A 273 -5.77 -1.48 2.35
C GLU A 273 -7.21 -1.96 2.12
N ILE A 274 -8.12 -1.04 1.78
CA ILE A 274 -9.51 -1.38 1.45
C ILE A 274 -9.56 -2.25 0.20
N GLU A 275 -8.82 -1.92 -0.86
CA GLU A 275 -8.75 -2.72 -2.09
C GLU A 275 -8.18 -4.12 -1.82
N LYS A 276 -7.12 -4.22 -1.01
CA LYS A 276 -6.56 -5.49 -0.54
C LYS A 276 -7.60 -6.33 0.21
N LEU A 277 -8.34 -5.71 1.12
CA LEU A 277 -9.40 -6.38 1.88
C LEU A 277 -10.54 -6.87 0.98
N ILE A 278 -11.00 -6.04 0.05
CA ILE A 278 -12.04 -6.40 -0.91
C ILE A 278 -11.58 -7.60 -1.76
N SER A 279 -10.38 -7.55 -2.30
CA SER A 279 -9.79 -8.63 -3.09
C SER A 279 -9.68 -9.93 -2.27
N TYR A 280 -9.25 -9.84 -1.02
CA TYR A 280 -9.19 -10.97 -0.10
C TYR A 280 -10.58 -11.61 0.14
N ILE A 281 -11.61 -10.79 0.32
CA ILE A 281 -13.00 -11.26 0.49
C ILE A 281 -13.49 -11.98 -0.77
N PHE A 282 -13.28 -11.38 -1.96
CA PHE A 282 -13.66 -12.01 -3.24
C PHE A 282 -12.94 -13.33 -3.47
N LEU A 283 -11.63 -13.40 -3.23
CA LEU A 283 -10.87 -14.63 -3.39
C LEU A 283 -11.25 -15.68 -2.35
N THR A 284 -11.60 -15.30 -1.14
CA THR A 284 -12.14 -16.21 -0.12
C THR A 284 -13.50 -16.74 -0.55
N PHE A 285 -14.32 -15.95 -1.23
CA PHE A 285 -15.57 -16.43 -1.82
C PHE A 285 -15.33 -17.45 -2.94
N ILE A 286 -14.34 -17.21 -3.80
CA ILE A 286 -13.91 -18.19 -4.82
C ILE A 286 -13.40 -19.47 -4.17
N LEU A 287 -12.62 -19.39 -3.09
CA LEU A 287 -12.20 -20.53 -2.29
C LEU A 287 -13.40 -21.31 -1.74
N MET A 288 -14.43 -20.61 -1.27
CA MET A 288 -15.67 -21.24 -0.79
C MET A 288 -16.35 -22.02 -1.91
N ILE A 289 -16.40 -21.49 -3.13
CA ILE A 289 -16.92 -22.20 -4.31
C ILE A 289 -16.06 -23.43 -4.62
N ALA A 290 -14.73 -23.31 -4.58
CA ALA A 290 -13.84 -24.45 -4.77
C ALA A 290 -14.08 -25.57 -3.73
N CYS A 291 -14.44 -25.21 -2.51
CA CYS A 291 -14.80 -26.16 -1.47
C CYS A 291 -16.09 -26.96 -1.74
N PHE A 292 -17.00 -26.50 -2.63
CA PHE A 292 -18.12 -27.30 -3.06
C PHE A 292 -17.67 -28.58 -3.81
N ASN A 293 -16.55 -28.54 -4.53
CA ASN A 293 -15.95 -29.72 -5.14
C ASN A 293 -15.50 -30.73 -4.06
N VAL A 294 -15.00 -30.24 -2.92
CA VAL A 294 -14.64 -31.12 -1.78
C VAL A 294 -15.89 -31.80 -1.21
N ILE A 295 -17.02 -31.07 -1.12
CA ILE A 295 -18.30 -31.64 -0.67
C ILE A 295 -18.77 -32.75 -1.59
N GLY A 296 -18.73 -32.51 -2.92
CA GLY A 296 -19.08 -33.51 -3.93
C GLY A 296 -18.21 -34.77 -3.88
N SER A 297 -16.89 -34.57 -3.79
CA SER A 297 -15.87 -35.60 -3.65
C SER A 297 -16.12 -36.50 -2.43
N LEU A 298 -16.29 -35.87 -1.26
CA LEU A 298 -16.56 -36.62 -0.02
C LEU A 298 -17.89 -37.34 -0.04
N SER A 299 -18.93 -36.73 -0.62
CA SER A 299 -20.23 -37.37 -0.74
C SER A 299 -20.16 -38.66 -1.59
N MET A 300 -19.47 -38.61 -2.74
CA MET A 300 -19.24 -39.75 -3.60
C MET A 300 -18.41 -40.83 -2.89
N LEU A 301 -17.34 -40.40 -2.18
CA LEU A 301 -16.49 -41.32 -1.45
C LEU A 301 -17.24 -42.06 -0.32
N ILE A 302 -18.11 -41.37 0.45
CA ILE A 302 -18.95 -42.00 1.47
C ILE A 302 -19.86 -43.06 0.87
N ILE A 303 -20.42 -42.80 -0.32
CA ILE A 303 -21.31 -43.74 -1.00
C ILE A 303 -20.53 -44.99 -1.47
N ASP A 304 -19.35 -44.80 -2.06
CA ASP A 304 -18.52 -45.91 -2.55
C ASP A 304 -18.00 -46.80 -1.41
N LYS A 305 -17.60 -46.17 -0.28
CA LYS A 305 -17.09 -46.88 0.89
C LYS A 305 -18.18 -47.46 1.82
N LYS A 306 -19.44 -47.54 1.34
CA LYS A 306 -20.55 -48.07 2.12
C LYS A 306 -20.32 -49.52 2.60
N ALA A 307 -19.70 -50.36 1.78
CA ALA A 307 -19.37 -51.73 2.17
C ALA A 307 -18.32 -51.80 3.28
N ASP A 308 -17.28 -50.93 3.18
CA ASP A 308 -16.23 -50.81 4.20
C ASP A 308 -16.82 -50.32 5.52
N VAL A 309 -17.77 -49.37 5.46
CA VAL A 309 -18.49 -48.84 6.64
C VAL A 309 -19.28 -49.94 7.32
N VAL A 310 -19.99 -50.80 6.59
CA VAL A 310 -20.72 -51.95 7.13
C VAL A 310 -19.75 -52.91 7.82
N THR A 311 -18.62 -53.22 7.18
CA THR A 311 -17.60 -54.11 7.77
C THR A 311 -17.04 -53.54 9.07
N LEU A 312 -16.70 -52.24 9.09
CA LEU A 312 -16.21 -51.55 10.31
C LEU A 312 -17.26 -51.58 11.44
N ARG A 313 -18.53 -51.44 11.10
CA ARG A 313 -19.65 -51.51 12.06
C ARG A 313 -19.80 -52.91 12.65
N ASN A 314 -19.69 -53.92 11.81
CA ASN A 314 -19.74 -55.33 12.25
C ASN A 314 -18.54 -55.68 13.17
N LEU A 315 -17.42 -54.99 13.00
CA LEU A 315 -16.23 -55.06 13.88
C LEU A 315 -16.37 -54.23 15.15
N GLY A 316 -17.51 -53.58 15.39
CA GLY A 316 -17.80 -52.80 16.61
C GLY A 316 -17.45 -51.30 16.53
N ALA A 317 -17.17 -50.75 15.35
CA ALA A 317 -16.91 -49.31 15.20
C ALA A 317 -18.20 -48.52 15.43
N SER A 318 -18.12 -47.50 16.32
CA SER A 318 -19.22 -46.58 16.57
C SER A 318 -19.42 -45.59 15.42
N ASP A 319 -20.68 -45.15 15.21
CA ASP A 319 -21.01 -44.14 14.18
C ASP A 319 -20.18 -42.85 14.32
N LYS A 320 -19.85 -42.45 15.55
CA LYS A 320 -18.95 -41.30 15.82
C LYS A 320 -17.55 -41.56 15.27
N LEU A 321 -17.03 -42.76 15.35
CA LEU A 321 -15.71 -43.14 14.83
C LEU A 321 -15.69 -43.07 13.30
N ILE A 322 -16.73 -43.61 12.67
CA ILE A 322 -16.89 -43.59 11.21
C ILE A 322 -17.00 -42.17 10.70
N THR A 323 -17.81 -41.32 11.33
CA THR A 323 -17.92 -39.90 10.99
C THR A 323 -16.58 -39.19 11.11
N ARG A 324 -15.76 -39.49 12.14
CA ARG A 324 -14.42 -38.93 12.29
C ARG A 324 -13.47 -39.33 11.18
N ILE A 325 -13.55 -40.53 10.62
CA ILE A 325 -12.73 -40.98 9.50
C ILE A 325 -12.93 -40.05 8.29
N PHE A 326 -14.18 -39.83 7.88
CA PHE A 326 -14.50 -38.94 6.76
C PHE A 326 -14.21 -37.47 7.02
N LEU A 327 -14.36 -36.99 8.28
CA LEU A 327 -13.95 -35.66 8.67
C LEU A 327 -12.43 -35.47 8.54
N PHE A 328 -11.62 -36.46 8.96
CA PHE A 328 -10.17 -36.39 8.80
C PHE A 328 -9.76 -36.43 7.33
N GLU A 329 -10.45 -37.17 6.49
CA GLU A 329 -10.16 -37.23 5.06
C GLU A 329 -10.38 -35.88 4.37
N GLY A 330 -11.53 -35.22 4.61
CA GLY A 330 -11.79 -33.90 4.08
C GLY A 330 -10.83 -32.83 4.60
N ARG A 331 -10.43 -32.94 5.88
CA ARG A 331 -9.37 -32.05 6.45
C ARG A 331 -8.02 -32.28 5.76
N MET A 332 -7.68 -33.51 5.43
CA MET A 332 -6.44 -33.83 4.71
C MET A 332 -6.47 -33.26 3.29
N ILE A 333 -7.60 -33.33 2.58
CA ILE A 333 -7.76 -32.72 1.26
C ILE A 333 -7.50 -31.21 1.35
N SER A 334 -8.14 -30.51 2.29
CA SER A 334 -7.96 -29.07 2.49
C SER A 334 -6.55 -28.72 2.91
N LEU A 335 -5.94 -29.49 3.82
CA LEU A 335 -4.57 -29.25 4.30
C LEU A 335 -3.55 -29.42 3.17
N ILE A 336 -3.66 -30.52 2.39
CA ILE A 336 -2.75 -30.77 1.26
C ILE A 336 -2.93 -29.68 0.20
N GLY A 337 -4.17 -29.30 -0.12
CA GLY A 337 -4.48 -28.23 -1.04
C GLY A 337 -3.87 -26.88 -0.57
N ALA A 338 -4.05 -26.55 0.72
CA ALA A 338 -3.46 -25.34 1.30
C ALA A 338 -1.93 -25.33 1.21
N VAL A 339 -1.27 -26.42 1.63
CA VAL A 339 0.20 -26.52 1.60
C VAL A 339 0.73 -26.43 0.16
N VAL A 340 0.16 -27.19 -0.75
CA VAL A 340 0.55 -27.17 -2.18
C VAL A 340 0.31 -25.79 -2.78
N GLY A 341 -0.85 -25.17 -2.49
CA GLY A 341 -1.19 -23.83 -2.99
C GLY A 341 -0.26 -22.75 -2.48
N VAL A 342 0.08 -22.77 -1.17
CA VAL A 342 1.06 -21.86 -0.60
C VAL A 342 2.44 -22.04 -1.23
N ILE A 343 2.93 -23.27 -1.35
CA ILE A 343 4.25 -23.56 -1.94
C ILE A 343 4.30 -23.06 -3.39
N LEU A 344 3.29 -23.41 -4.20
CA LEU A 344 3.23 -22.98 -5.60
C LEU A 344 3.09 -21.45 -5.71
N GLY A 345 2.28 -20.83 -4.85
CA GLY A 345 2.15 -19.36 -4.79
C GLY A 345 3.46 -18.67 -4.47
N LEU A 346 4.20 -19.17 -3.46
CA LEU A 346 5.52 -18.65 -3.10
C LEU A 346 6.55 -18.83 -4.22
N ILE A 347 6.53 -19.98 -4.89
CA ILE A 347 7.42 -20.22 -6.05
C ILE A 347 7.12 -19.21 -7.17
N LEU A 348 5.85 -18.97 -7.50
CA LEU A 348 5.47 -18.00 -8.51
C LEU A 348 5.86 -16.56 -8.10
N CYS A 349 5.63 -16.18 -6.84
CA CYS A 349 6.05 -14.88 -6.32
C CYS A 349 7.57 -14.70 -6.40
N PHE A 350 8.34 -15.73 -6.03
CA PHE A 350 9.80 -15.70 -6.13
C PHE A 350 10.28 -15.59 -7.59
N ILE A 351 9.69 -16.39 -8.49
CA ILE A 351 10.03 -16.31 -9.93
C ILE A 351 9.72 -14.92 -10.47
N GLN A 352 8.59 -14.32 -10.10
CA GLN A 352 8.26 -12.96 -10.53
C GLN A 352 9.24 -11.93 -9.97
N GLN A 353 9.65 -12.06 -8.70
CA GLN A 353 10.57 -11.13 -8.05
C GLN A 353 11.98 -11.18 -8.66
N GLU A 354 12.48 -12.37 -9.04
CA GLU A 354 13.82 -12.54 -9.59
C GLU A 354 13.89 -12.31 -11.11
N PHE A 355 12.88 -12.76 -11.84
CA PHE A 355 12.92 -12.77 -13.31
C PHE A 355 12.02 -11.70 -13.96
N GLY A 356 11.13 -11.05 -13.21
CA GLY A 356 10.27 -9.99 -13.73
C GLY A 356 9.41 -10.42 -14.93
N LEU A 357 8.89 -11.67 -14.94
CA LEU A 357 8.20 -12.23 -16.11
C LEU A 357 7.00 -11.39 -16.57
N LEU A 358 6.30 -10.78 -15.62
CA LEU A 358 5.21 -9.86 -15.90
C LEU A 358 5.77 -8.43 -15.83
N SER A 359 5.95 -7.79 -16.99
CA SER A 359 6.36 -6.39 -17.08
C SER A 359 5.13 -5.48 -17.14
N LEU A 360 5.23 -4.29 -16.52
CA LEU A 360 4.20 -3.24 -16.56
C LEU A 360 4.23 -2.47 -17.90
N GLY A 361 5.37 -2.45 -18.61
CA GLY A 361 5.55 -1.84 -19.91
C GLY A 361 5.61 -2.92 -20.98
N GLY A 362 4.55 -3.09 -21.78
CA GLY A 362 4.62 -3.92 -23.00
C GLY A 362 5.75 -3.44 -23.88
N GLY A 363 6.66 -4.32 -24.26
CA GLY A 363 7.85 -4.03 -25.03
C GLY A 363 7.59 -3.07 -26.21
N ASN A 364 8.43 -2.07 -26.39
CA ASN A 364 8.44 -1.04 -27.43
C ASN A 364 7.52 0.19 -27.29
N SER A 365 6.80 0.38 -26.22
CA SER A 365 6.14 1.66 -26.00
C SER A 365 6.99 2.49 -25.04
N GLY A 366 7.57 3.61 -25.54
CA GLY A 366 8.41 4.53 -24.78
C GLY A 366 7.67 5.30 -23.68
N GLY A 367 6.98 4.60 -22.79
CA GLY A 367 6.47 5.14 -21.55
C GLY A 367 7.54 4.98 -20.48
N ASN A 368 7.96 6.07 -19.89
CA ASN A 368 8.83 6.10 -18.70
C ASN A 368 8.11 5.50 -17.48
N PHE A 369 7.91 4.19 -17.47
CA PHE A 369 7.54 3.52 -16.24
C PHE A 369 8.81 3.35 -15.39
N VAL A 370 8.78 3.88 -14.18
CA VAL A 370 9.91 3.81 -13.22
C VAL A 370 10.19 2.37 -12.76
N VAL A 371 9.29 1.44 -13.07
CA VAL A 371 9.41 0.02 -12.69
C VAL A 371 9.11 -0.86 -13.88
N ASP A 372 10.08 -1.67 -14.28
CA ASP A 372 9.99 -2.56 -15.44
C ASP A 372 9.11 -3.80 -15.18
N ALA A 373 9.05 -4.27 -13.93
CA ALA A 373 8.35 -5.49 -13.56
C ALA A 373 7.23 -5.26 -12.53
N TYR A 374 6.21 -6.11 -12.57
CA TYR A 374 5.13 -6.12 -11.59
C TYR A 374 5.70 -6.34 -10.19
N PRO A 375 5.49 -5.40 -9.24
CA PRO A 375 6.06 -5.50 -7.90
C PRO A 375 5.36 -6.62 -7.11
N VAL A 376 6.16 -7.43 -6.43
CA VAL A 376 5.68 -8.52 -5.56
C VAL A 376 6.46 -8.49 -4.26
N SER A 377 5.77 -8.44 -3.13
CA SER A 377 6.35 -8.50 -1.79
C SER A 377 5.62 -9.52 -0.93
N VAL A 378 6.36 -10.47 -0.36
CA VAL A 378 5.77 -11.57 0.41
C VAL A 378 5.84 -11.26 1.90
N HIS A 379 4.69 -10.99 2.50
CA HIS A 379 4.56 -10.79 3.94
C HIS A 379 4.16 -12.08 4.65
N VAL A 380 4.92 -12.50 5.65
CA VAL A 380 4.70 -13.77 6.39
C VAL A 380 3.31 -13.82 7.04
N TRP A 381 2.83 -12.70 7.57
CA TRP A 381 1.51 -12.62 8.19
C TRP A 381 0.36 -12.91 7.22
N ASP A 382 0.46 -12.45 5.97
CA ASP A 382 -0.56 -12.72 4.95
C ASP A 382 -0.61 -14.21 4.60
N ILE A 383 0.55 -14.87 4.54
CA ILE A 383 0.62 -16.34 4.32
C ILE A 383 -0.07 -17.08 5.47
N VAL A 384 0.19 -16.67 6.72
CA VAL A 384 -0.43 -17.29 7.89
C VAL A 384 -1.96 -17.09 7.87
N ILE A 385 -2.43 -15.89 7.55
CA ILE A 385 -3.85 -15.57 7.43
C ILE A 385 -4.49 -16.40 6.31
N VAL A 386 -3.89 -16.46 5.12
CA VAL A 386 -4.38 -17.29 3.99
C VAL A 386 -4.47 -18.75 4.40
N PHE A 387 -3.40 -19.29 4.97
CA PHE A 387 -3.37 -20.69 5.41
C PHE A 387 -4.45 -20.99 6.44
N ALA A 388 -4.61 -20.14 7.44
CA ALA A 388 -5.67 -20.28 8.45
C ALA A 388 -7.08 -20.21 7.82
N THR A 389 -7.30 -19.26 6.90
CA THR A 389 -8.58 -19.12 6.19
C THR A 389 -8.93 -20.36 5.39
N VAL A 390 -7.97 -20.91 4.64
CA VAL A 390 -8.19 -22.13 3.84
C VAL A 390 -8.54 -23.31 4.73
N LEU A 391 -7.86 -23.44 5.88
CA LEU A 391 -8.18 -24.50 6.85
C LEU A 391 -9.58 -24.33 7.47
N VAL A 392 -9.95 -23.11 7.84
CA VAL A 392 -11.26 -22.80 8.44
C VAL A 392 -12.37 -23.06 7.42
N VAL A 393 -12.27 -22.50 6.21
CA VAL A 393 -13.27 -22.66 5.15
C VAL A 393 -13.37 -24.12 4.74
N GLY A 394 -12.24 -24.80 4.54
CA GLY A 394 -12.20 -26.22 4.21
C GLY A 394 -12.82 -27.09 5.31
N PHE A 395 -12.55 -26.80 6.58
CA PHE A 395 -13.16 -27.52 7.69
C PHE A 395 -14.68 -27.32 7.77
N LEU A 396 -15.15 -26.09 7.64
CA LEU A 396 -16.59 -25.78 7.65
C LEU A 396 -17.32 -26.49 6.50
N SER A 397 -16.71 -26.46 5.30
CA SER A 397 -17.27 -27.11 4.11
C SER A 397 -17.39 -28.62 4.26
N VAL A 398 -16.43 -29.26 4.92
CA VAL A 398 -16.43 -30.70 5.17
C VAL A 398 -17.39 -31.12 6.29
N TRP A 399 -17.49 -30.27 7.32
CA TRP A 399 -18.25 -30.60 8.54
C TRP A 399 -19.74 -30.82 8.31
N TYR A 400 -20.38 -29.98 7.48
CA TYR A 400 -21.81 -30.04 7.21
C TYR A 400 -22.23 -31.34 6.47
N PRO A 401 -21.65 -31.65 5.28
CA PRO A 401 -22.08 -32.83 4.50
C PRO A 401 -21.74 -34.13 5.20
N VAL A 402 -20.58 -34.24 5.85
CA VAL A 402 -20.20 -35.47 6.56
C VAL A 402 -21.17 -35.74 7.72
N ARG A 403 -21.56 -34.70 8.46
CA ARG A 403 -22.52 -34.86 9.57
C ARG A 403 -23.93 -35.19 9.08
N TYR A 404 -24.36 -34.64 7.96
CA TYR A 404 -25.66 -34.89 7.36
C TYR A 404 -25.76 -36.30 6.72
N LEU A 405 -24.81 -36.64 5.88
CA LEU A 405 -24.78 -37.94 5.17
C LEU A 405 -24.53 -39.11 6.13
N SER A 406 -23.64 -38.94 7.12
CA SER A 406 -23.43 -39.99 8.12
C SER A 406 -24.70 -40.29 8.91
N ARG A 407 -25.48 -39.29 9.29
CA ARG A 407 -26.78 -39.51 9.96
C ARG A 407 -27.79 -40.24 9.09
N ARG A 408 -27.83 -39.90 7.80
CA ARG A 408 -28.81 -40.50 6.84
C ARG A 408 -28.42 -41.92 6.38
N LEU A 409 -27.13 -42.22 6.27
CA LEU A 409 -26.62 -43.53 5.89
C LEU A 409 -26.46 -44.48 7.09
N LEU A 410 -26.25 -43.93 8.29
CA LEU A 410 -26.00 -44.67 9.52
C LEU A 410 -27.26 -44.77 10.40
N GLY A 411 -28.29 -43.97 10.12
CA GLY A 411 -29.54 -43.84 10.91
C GLY A 411 -30.68 -44.75 10.53
N ARG A 412 -30.40 -45.91 9.91
CA ARG A 412 -31.38 -47.01 9.74
C ARG A 412 -30.89 -48.27 10.38
#